data_275178492b6478ebd581b51883bcbff4
#
_entry.id   275178492b6478ebd581b51883bcbff4
#
_cell.length_a   1.000
_cell.length_b   1.000
_cell.length_c   1.000
_cell.angle_alpha   90.00
_cell.angle_beta   90.00
_cell.angle_gamma   90.00
#
_symmetry.space_group_name_H-M   'P 1'
#
loop_
_entity.id
_entity.type
_entity.pdbx_description
1 polymer ?
#
loop_
_entity_poly.entity_id
_entity_poly.type
_entity_poly.pdbx_seq_one_letter_code
_entity_poly.pdbx_strand_id
1 'polypeptide(L)'
;MTPPKLTFGLPAYKAPFLREAIDSILAQSYTDFELVIVNDASPENLDEIVQSYSDARIRYYRNAENLGKKDLVSNWNLCLSYARGEYFVLASDDDIYHKDFAVKLIELLEKYPNVDLAHCRVATINAEKNVVSISGSCQEWESCVEFVHNRAI
;
A
#
# COMPACT_ATOMS: atom_id res chain seq x y z
N MET A 1 2.48 22.80 -6.82
CA MET A 1 1.38 21.88 -6.46
C MET A 1 1.56 21.54 -5.00
N THR A 2 0.49 21.55 -4.24
CA THR A 2 0.51 21.07 -2.86
C THR A 2 0.83 19.55 -2.84
N PRO A 3 1.61 19.06 -1.87
CA PRO A 3 1.80 17.62 -1.71
C PRO A 3 0.46 16.93 -1.48
N PRO A 4 0.28 15.68 -1.94
CA PRO A 4 -0.93 14.92 -1.63
C PRO A 4 -1.00 14.58 -0.15
N LYS A 5 -2.20 14.28 0.36
CA LYS A 5 -2.35 13.87 1.76
C LYS A 5 -1.79 12.47 2.01
N LEU A 6 -1.94 11.56 1.03
CA LEU A 6 -1.57 10.15 1.17
C LEU A 6 -0.65 9.70 0.04
N THR A 7 0.36 8.88 0.34
CA THR A 7 1.13 8.13 -0.65
C THR A 7 0.88 6.64 -0.47
N PHE A 8 0.44 5.96 -1.53
CA PHE A 8 0.58 4.51 -1.65
C PHE A 8 1.94 4.21 -2.25
N GLY A 9 2.82 3.53 -1.52
CA GLY A 9 4.09 3.01 -2.01
C GLY A 9 3.96 1.53 -2.33
N LEU A 10 4.10 1.17 -3.60
CA LEU A 10 3.90 -0.16 -4.15
C LEU A 10 5.23 -0.72 -4.67
N PRO A 11 6.00 -1.44 -3.85
CA PRO A 11 7.11 -2.24 -4.36
C PRO A 11 6.55 -3.37 -5.21
N ALA A 12 6.93 -3.45 -6.48
CA ALA A 12 6.40 -4.40 -7.45
C ALA A 12 7.51 -5.32 -7.99
N TYR A 13 7.21 -6.62 -8.00
CA TYR A 13 8.12 -7.64 -8.53
C TYR A 13 7.41 -8.68 -9.38
N LYS A 14 6.11 -8.97 -9.12
CA LYS A 14 5.32 -9.97 -9.81
C LYS A 14 4.20 -9.33 -10.64
N ALA A 15 4.00 -9.81 -11.87
CA ALA A 15 2.98 -9.30 -12.77
C ALA A 15 1.54 -9.81 -12.51
N PRO A 16 1.30 -11.06 -12.03
CA PRO A 16 -0.03 -11.67 -12.09
C PRO A 16 -1.16 -10.86 -11.44
N PHE A 17 -0.92 -10.19 -10.31
CA PHE A 17 -1.93 -9.42 -9.59
C PHE A 17 -1.69 -7.91 -9.60
N LEU A 18 -0.56 -7.45 -10.16
CA LEU A 18 -0.17 -6.04 -10.16
C LEU A 18 -1.27 -5.11 -10.73
N ARG A 19 -1.92 -5.54 -11.81
CA ARG A 19 -3.02 -4.75 -12.40
C ARG A 19 -4.18 -4.58 -11.43
N GLU A 20 -4.59 -5.65 -10.75
CA GLU A 20 -5.66 -5.60 -9.77
C GLU A 20 -5.32 -4.73 -8.56
N ALA A 21 -4.07 -4.79 -8.09
CA ALA A 21 -3.58 -3.93 -7.02
C ALA A 21 -3.65 -2.45 -7.43
N ILE A 22 -3.11 -2.09 -8.61
CA ILE A 22 -3.17 -0.72 -9.15
C ILE A 22 -4.63 -0.25 -9.29
N ASP A 23 -5.49 -1.05 -9.92
CA ASP A 23 -6.90 -0.72 -10.15
C ASP A 23 -7.63 -0.44 -8.83
N SER A 24 -7.39 -1.25 -7.80
CA SER A 24 -8.02 -1.09 -6.48
C SER A 24 -7.56 0.18 -5.76
N ILE A 25 -6.30 0.58 -5.94
CA ILE A 25 -5.76 1.83 -5.38
C ILE A 25 -6.33 3.03 -6.15
N LEU A 26 -6.36 2.98 -7.48
CA LEU A 26 -6.88 4.09 -8.28
C LEU A 26 -8.40 4.29 -8.11
N ALA A 27 -9.13 3.22 -7.73
CA ALA A 27 -10.56 3.24 -7.44
C ALA A 27 -10.94 3.74 -6.03
N GLN A 28 -9.98 4.21 -5.23
CA GLN A 28 -10.27 4.75 -3.90
C GLN A 28 -11.23 5.94 -3.97
N SER A 29 -12.21 5.98 -3.06
CA SER A 29 -13.16 7.10 -2.93
C SER A 29 -12.48 8.38 -2.44
N TYR A 30 -11.37 8.27 -1.71
CA TYR A 30 -10.49 9.38 -1.36
C TYR A 30 -9.55 9.68 -2.53
N THR A 31 -9.50 10.92 -3.00
CA THR A 31 -8.80 11.28 -4.25
C THR A 31 -7.48 12.01 -4.06
N ASP A 32 -7.21 12.56 -2.87
CA ASP A 32 -5.98 13.32 -2.58
C ASP A 32 -4.84 12.38 -2.19
N PHE A 33 -4.38 11.59 -3.17
CA PHE A 33 -3.25 10.68 -3.01
C PHE A 33 -2.38 10.60 -4.26
N GLU A 34 -1.16 10.09 -4.08
CA GLU A 34 -0.30 9.60 -5.15
C GLU A 34 -0.05 8.10 -5.01
N LEU A 35 0.24 7.44 -6.12
CA LEU A 35 0.67 6.04 -6.19
C LEU A 35 2.11 5.97 -6.71
N VAL A 36 3.03 5.64 -5.83
CA VAL A 36 4.45 5.42 -6.15
C VAL A 36 4.67 3.94 -6.39
N ILE A 37 4.95 3.54 -7.63
CA ILE A 37 5.25 2.15 -7.99
C ILE A 37 6.75 2.02 -8.20
N VAL A 38 7.38 1.08 -7.50
CA VAL A 38 8.82 0.79 -7.64
C VAL A 38 9.00 -0.63 -8.14
N ASN A 39 9.32 -0.79 -9.42
CA ASN A 39 9.69 -2.06 -10.02
C ASN A 39 11.08 -2.48 -9.52
N ASP A 40 11.13 -3.53 -8.72
CA ASP A 40 12.35 -4.02 -8.08
C ASP A 40 13.19 -4.92 -9.02
N ALA A 41 13.50 -4.39 -10.20
CA ALA A 41 14.21 -5.11 -11.26
C ALA A 41 13.56 -6.46 -11.58
N SER A 42 12.23 -6.48 -11.70
CA SER A 42 11.48 -7.68 -12.06
C SER A 42 11.96 -8.26 -13.41
N PRO A 43 12.07 -9.59 -13.53
CA PRO A 43 12.27 -10.25 -14.82
C PRO A 43 11.00 -10.24 -15.70
N GLU A 44 9.83 -9.92 -15.10
CA GLU A 44 8.56 -9.83 -15.80
C GLU A 44 8.34 -8.42 -16.37
N ASN A 45 7.51 -8.29 -17.40
CA ASN A 45 7.29 -7.01 -18.08
C ASN A 45 6.28 -6.13 -17.32
N LEU A 46 6.67 -5.64 -16.14
CA LEU A 46 5.85 -4.71 -15.35
C LEU A 46 5.73 -3.33 -16.01
N ASP A 47 6.73 -2.94 -16.82
CA ASP A 47 6.76 -1.65 -17.50
C ASP A 47 5.54 -1.51 -18.43
N GLU A 48 5.18 -2.53 -19.20
CA GLU A 48 4.00 -2.54 -20.06
C GLU A 48 2.69 -2.39 -19.27
N ILE A 49 2.60 -3.09 -18.12
CA ILE A 49 1.43 -2.98 -17.25
C ILE A 49 1.25 -1.54 -16.78
N VAL A 50 2.31 -0.93 -16.22
CA VAL A 50 2.22 0.41 -15.65
C VAL A 50 2.02 1.47 -16.73
N GLN A 51 2.69 1.35 -17.88
CA GLN A 51 2.54 2.28 -19.01
C GLN A 51 1.15 2.25 -19.66
N SER A 52 0.36 1.20 -19.42
CA SER A 52 -1.04 1.14 -19.89
C SER A 52 -1.98 2.11 -19.15
N TYR A 53 -1.54 2.68 -18.03
CA TYR A 53 -2.31 3.66 -17.26
C TYR A 53 -1.94 5.10 -17.67
N SER A 54 -2.97 5.96 -17.74
CA SER A 54 -2.81 7.41 -18.03
C SER A 54 -3.22 8.27 -16.83
N ASP A 55 -3.09 7.75 -15.60
CA ASP A 55 -3.47 8.44 -14.37
C ASP A 55 -2.30 9.29 -13.84
N ALA A 56 -2.51 10.61 -13.70
CA ALA A 56 -1.48 11.55 -13.25
C ALA A 56 -1.03 11.35 -11.80
N ARG A 57 -1.76 10.56 -11.01
CA ARG A 57 -1.39 10.21 -9.64
C ARG A 57 -0.29 9.15 -9.59
N ILE A 58 -0.02 8.43 -10.68
CA ILE A 58 1.01 7.38 -10.75
C ILE A 58 2.39 8.02 -10.95
N ARG A 59 3.34 7.57 -10.14
CA ARG A 59 4.78 7.82 -10.32
C ARG A 59 5.50 6.49 -10.35
N TYR A 60 6.19 6.20 -11.43
CA TYR A 60 6.85 4.92 -11.68
C TYR A 60 8.36 5.04 -11.66
N TYR A 61 9.01 4.10 -10.94
CA TYR A 61 10.45 3.97 -10.85
C TYR A 61 10.85 2.52 -11.09
N ARG A 62 12.06 2.32 -11.58
CA ARG A 62 12.63 0.98 -11.76
C ARG A 62 14.01 0.93 -11.13
N ASN A 63 14.24 -0.06 -10.30
CA ASN A 63 15.56 -0.33 -9.72
C ASN A 63 16.49 -0.94 -10.76
N ALA A 64 17.79 -0.65 -10.64
CA ALA A 64 18.82 -1.27 -11.48
C ALA A 64 19.05 -2.75 -11.13
N GLU A 65 18.81 -3.13 -9.87
CA GLU A 65 18.94 -4.48 -9.34
C GLU A 65 17.82 -4.79 -8.34
N ASN A 66 17.55 -6.09 -8.11
CA ASN A 66 16.54 -6.52 -7.15
C ASN A 66 17.08 -6.33 -5.72
N LEU A 67 16.56 -5.30 -5.05
CA LEU A 67 16.90 -4.99 -3.66
C LEU A 67 16.20 -5.95 -2.69
N GLY A 68 14.95 -6.29 -2.92
CA GLY A 68 14.14 -7.17 -2.06
C GLY A 68 14.72 -8.57 -1.92
N LYS A 69 15.48 -9.05 -2.92
CA LYS A 69 16.21 -10.32 -2.81
C LYS A 69 17.32 -10.28 -1.76
N LYS A 70 17.92 -9.10 -1.54
CA LYS A 70 19.01 -8.90 -0.56
C LYS A 70 18.45 -8.47 0.78
N ASP A 71 17.56 -7.49 0.75
CA ASP A 71 16.91 -6.89 1.91
C ASP A 71 15.57 -6.27 1.52
N LEU A 72 14.48 -6.93 1.90
CA LEU A 72 13.13 -6.51 1.59
C LEU A 72 12.81 -5.13 2.21
N VAL A 73 13.31 -4.86 3.41
CA VAL A 73 13.07 -3.60 4.13
C VAL A 73 13.74 -2.43 3.39
N SER A 74 14.92 -2.63 2.80
CA SER A 74 15.58 -1.61 1.97
C SER A 74 14.72 -1.22 0.76
N ASN A 75 14.03 -2.18 0.12
CA ASN A 75 13.12 -1.87 -0.98
C ASN A 75 11.87 -1.11 -0.50
N TRP A 76 11.31 -1.46 0.67
CA TRP A 76 10.20 -0.73 1.27
C TRP A 76 10.59 0.71 1.64
N ASN A 77 11.78 0.89 2.25
CA ASN A 77 12.31 2.20 2.58
C ASN A 77 12.58 3.06 1.32
N LEU A 78 12.95 2.43 0.21
CA LEU A 78 13.08 3.13 -1.07
C LEU A 78 11.73 3.65 -1.55
N CYS A 79 10.65 2.87 -1.47
CA CYS A 79 9.29 3.35 -1.75
C CYS A 79 8.92 4.54 -0.86
N LEU A 80 9.19 4.44 0.44
CA LEU A 80 8.95 5.53 1.39
C LEU A 80 9.75 6.79 1.03
N SER A 81 11.00 6.65 0.58
CA SER A 81 11.85 7.80 0.21
C SER A 81 11.32 8.61 -0.98
N TYR A 82 10.47 8.01 -1.82
CA TYR A 82 9.80 8.68 -2.93
C TYR A 82 8.47 9.32 -2.53
N ALA A 83 7.95 9.03 -1.34
CA ALA A 83 6.68 9.55 -0.86
C ALA A 83 6.71 11.07 -0.70
N ARG A 84 5.59 11.73 -1.04
CA ARG A 84 5.37 13.16 -0.86
C ARG A 84 4.20 13.44 0.07
N GLY A 85 3.37 12.43 0.33
CA GLY A 85 2.20 12.53 1.19
C GLY A 85 2.59 12.70 2.66
N GLU A 86 1.69 13.30 3.43
CA GLU A 86 1.79 13.37 4.88
C GLU A 86 1.71 11.98 5.52
N TYR A 87 0.89 11.10 4.94
CA TYR A 87 0.74 9.71 5.34
C TYR A 87 1.26 8.76 4.27
N PHE A 88 1.72 7.59 4.69
CA PHE A 88 2.26 6.56 3.81
C PHE A 88 1.59 5.21 4.07
N VAL A 89 1.15 4.56 3.00
CA VAL A 89 0.69 3.17 2.99
C VAL A 89 1.70 2.34 2.21
N LEU A 90 2.31 1.35 2.86
CA LEU A 90 3.07 0.31 2.15
C LEU A 90 2.06 -0.67 1.54
N ALA A 91 1.94 -0.63 0.23
CA ALA A 91 1.07 -1.52 -0.54
C ALA A 91 1.83 -2.75 -1.03
N SER A 92 1.13 -3.81 -1.42
CA SER A 92 1.69 -5.01 -2.03
C SER A 92 1.18 -5.18 -3.46
N ASP A 93 1.99 -5.81 -4.34
CA ASP A 93 1.64 -6.06 -5.75
C ASP A 93 0.65 -7.23 -5.92
N ASP A 94 0.18 -7.84 -4.82
CA ASP A 94 -0.79 -8.92 -4.78
C ASP A 94 -1.99 -8.67 -3.83
N ASP A 95 -2.10 -7.46 -3.26
CA ASP A 95 -3.21 -7.07 -2.39
C ASP A 95 -4.27 -6.24 -3.12
N ILE A 96 -5.53 -6.35 -2.68
CA ILE A 96 -6.67 -5.57 -3.17
C ILE A 96 -7.22 -4.70 -2.04
N TYR A 97 -7.39 -3.42 -2.30
CA TYR A 97 -7.89 -2.45 -1.33
C TYR A 97 -9.39 -2.19 -1.53
N HIS A 98 -10.17 -2.26 -0.44
CA HIS A 98 -11.56 -1.83 -0.49
C HIS A 98 -11.63 -0.34 -0.89
N LYS A 99 -12.61 0.03 -1.70
CA LYS A 99 -12.73 1.40 -2.26
C LYS A 99 -12.75 2.53 -1.23
N ASP A 100 -13.15 2.24 -0.01
CA ASP A 100 -13.22 3.21 1.08
C ASP A 100 -12.06 3.06 2.10
N PHE A 101 -11.03 2.27 1.77
CA PHE A 101 -9.89 2.06 2.65
C PHE A 101 -9.20 3.37 3.04
N ALA A 102 -8.81 4.18 2.05
CA ALA A 102 -8.08 5.43 2.28
C ALA A 102 -8.90 6.43 3.08
N VAL A 103 -10.18 6.67 2.71
CA VAL A 103 -11.03 7.62 3.43
C VAL A 103 -11.21 7.21 4.89
N LYS A 104 -11.38 5.91 5.17
CA LYS A 104 -11.55 5.42 6.55
C LYS A 104 -10.29 5.56 7.40
N LEU A 105 -9.10 5.36 6.81
CA LEU A 105 -7.86 5.60 7.53
C LEU A 105 -7.62 7.10 7.79
N ILE A 106 -7.90 7.95 6.81
CA ILE A 106 -7.77 9.42 6.99
C ILE A 106 -8.74 9.91 8.07
N GLU A 107 -10.02 9.50 8.05
CA GLU A 107 -10.99 9.82 9.11
C GLU A 107 -10.47 9.41 10.50
N LEU A 108 -9.85 8.22 10.61
CA LEU A 108 -9.29 7.72 11.87
C LEU A 108 -8.09 8.54 12.34
N LEU A 109 -7.16 8.87 11.44
CA LEU A 109 -5.98 9.69 11.74
C LEU A 109 -6.37 11.12 12.14
N GLU A 110 -7.38 11.70 11.51
CA GLU A 110 -7.93 13.02 11.88
C GLU A 110 -8.62 12.99 13.24
N LYS A 111 -9.30 11.90 13.56
CA LYS A 111 -9.95 11.71 14.88
C LYS A 111 -8.92 11.56 16.01
N TYR A 112 -7.77 10.96 15.72
CA TYR A 112 -6.70 10.69 16.68
C TYR A 112 -5.37 11.30 16.23
N PRO A 113 -5.18 12.63 16.32
CA PRO A 113 -4.03 13.33 15.72
C PRO A 113 -2.67 13.01 16.36
N ASN A 114 -2.65 12.27 17.46
CA ASN A 114 -1.41 11.89 18.17
C ASN A 114 -1.03 10.41 17.95
N VAL A 115 -1.62 9.74 16.94
CA VAL A 115 -1.21 8.37 16.59
C VAL A 115 -0.20 8.38 15.45
N ASP A 116 0.76 7.46 15.54
CA ASP A 116 1.80 7.27 14.51
C ASP A 116 1.41 6.21 13.49
N LEU A 117 0.46 5.34 13.81
CA LEU A 117 0.04 4.21 12.98
C LEU A 117 -1.46 4.00 13.03
N ALA A 118 -2.07 3.85 11.86
CA ALA A 118 -3.44 3.36 11.72
C ALA A 118 -3.44 2.08 10.88
N HIS A 119 -4.26 1.11 11.23
CA HIS A 119 -4.41 -0.13 10.49
C HIS A 119 -5.86 -0.58 10.41
N CYS A 120 -6.16 -1.46 9.48
CA CYS A 120 -7.47 -2.07 9.32
C CYS A 120 -7.40 -3.60 9.44
N ARG A 121 -8.55 -4.24 9.42
CA ARG A 121 -8.64 -5.69 9.27
C ARG A 121 -8.27 -6.11 7.87
N VAL A 122 -7.67 -7.31 7.78
CA VAL A 122 -7.30 -7.94 6.51
C VAL A 122 -8.21 -9.14 6.27
N ALA A 123 -8.72 -9.27 5.05
CA ALA A 123 -9.39 -10.47 4.57
C ALA A 123 -8.43 -11.23 3.65
N THR A 124 -8.18 -12.50 3.95
CA THR A 124 -7.46 -13.39 3.03
C THR A 124 -8.47 -13.91 2.01
N ILE A 125 -8.15 -13.78 0.73
CA ILE A 125 -8.96 -14.27 -0.38
C ILE A 125 -8.19 -15.34 -1.16
N ASN A 126 -8.92 -16.29 -1.76
CA ASN A 126 -8.32 -17.26 -2.68
C ASN A 126 -8.29 -16.71 -4.13
N ALA A 127 -7.79 -17.51 -5.07
CA ALA A 127 -7.68 -17.13 -6.47
C ALA A 127 -9.04 -16.79 -7.13
N GLU A 128 -10.13 -17.39 -6.64
CA GLU A 128 -11.51 -17.13 -7.07
C GLU A 128 -12.13 -15.92 -6.34
N LYS A 129 -11.33 -15.16 -5.54
CA LYS A 129 -11.76 -13.99 -4.75
C LYS A 129 -12.78 -14.29 -3.65
N ASN A 130 -12.90 -15.54 -3.24
CA ASN A 130 -13.68 -15.89 -2.06
C ASN A 130 -12.91 -15.61 -0.78
N VAL A 131 -13.57 -15.01 0.21
CA VAL A 131 -12.95 -14.78 1.53
C VAL A 131 -12.77 -16.11 2.24
N VAL A 132 -11.51 -16.43 2.59
CA VAL A 132 -11.13 -17.66 3.31
C VAL A 132 -10.98 -17.39 4.80
N SER A 133 -10.50 -16.21 5.17
CA SER A 133 -10.39 -15.80 6.56
C SER A 133 -10.44 -14.28 6.70
N ILE A 134 -10.71 -13.81 7.90
CA ILE A 134 -10.64 -12.38 8.23
C ILE A 134 -9.83 -12.28 9.53
N SER A 135 -8.89 -11.35 9.58
CA SER A 135 -8.12 -11.06 10.80
C SER A 135 -9.05 -10.72 11.98
N GLY A 136 -8.60 -11.02 13.20
CA GLY A 136 -9.33 -10.71 14.43
C GLY A 136 -9.77 -9.24 14.50
N SER A 137 -10.77 -8.96 15.32
CA SER A 137 -11.13 -7.59 15.66
C SER A 137 -10.07 -7.00 16.61
N CYS A 138 -9.77 -5.72 16.44
CA CYS A 138 -8.95 -4.94 17.35
C CYS A 138 -9.78 -3.79 17.92
N GLN A 139 -9.29 -3.19 19.01
CA GLN A 139 -9.87 -1.96 19.54
C GLN A 139 -9.66 -0.81 18.55
N GLU A 140 -10.53 0.19 18.58
CA GLU A 140 -10.40 1.38 17.73
C GLU A 140 -9.12 2.17 18.06
N TRP A 141 -8.69 2.13 19.31
CA TRP A 141 -7.46 2.75 19.79
C TRP A 141 -6.70 1.80 20.70
N GLU A 142 -5.40 1.69 20.49
CA GLU A 142 -4.47 0.91 21.33
C GLU A 142 -3.21 1.73 21.58
N SER A 143 -2.63 1.61 22.77
CA SER A 143 -1.28 2.14 23.00
C SER A 143 -0.24 1.33 22.24
N CYS A 144 0.95 1.87 22.04
CA CYS A 144 2.06 1.15 21.41
C CYS A 144 2.36 -0.19 22.11
N VAL A 145 2.29 -0.22 23.44
CA VAL A 145 2.53 -1.45 24.23
C VAL A 145 1.44 -2.48 24.00
N GLU A 146 0.17 -2.08 24.00
CA GLU A 146 -0.96 -2.98 23.73
C GLU A 146 -0.91 -3.50 22.30
N PHE A 147 -0.57 -2.63 21.33
CA PHE A 147 -0.43 -3.03 19.92
C PHE A 147 0.62 -4.15 19.77
N VAL A 148 1.79 -3.99 20.37
CA VAL A 148 2.86 -5.00 20.31
C VAL A 148 2.43 -6.27 21.05
N HIS A 149 1.86 -6.14 22.27
CA HIS A 149 1.43 -7.29 23.08
C HIS A 149 0.34 -8.12 22.38
N ASN A 150 -0.64 -7.47 21.77
CA ASN A 150 -1.77 -8.15 21.12
C ASN A 150 -1.38 -8.84 19.79
N ARG A 151 -0.19 -8.55 19.24
CA ARG A 151 0.29 -9.09 17.96
C ARG A 151 1.57 -9.91 18.07
N ALA A 152 2.22 -9.91 19.24
CA ALA A 152 3.32 -10.83 19.53
C ALA A 152 2.75 -12.25 19.76
N ILE A 153 2.84 -13.08 18.74
CA ILE A 153 2.50 -14.51 18.76
C ILE A 153 3.79 -15.31 18.97
#